data_3fbd7738333d6465e8cf239ea45115f6
#
_entry.id   3fbd7738333d6465e8cf239ea45115f6
#
_cell.length_a   1.000
_cell.length_b   1.000
_cell.length_c   1.000
_cell.angle_alpha   90.00
_cell.angle_beta   90.00
_cell.angle_gamma   90.00
#
_symmetry.space_group_name_H-M   'P 1'
#
loop_
_entity.id
_entity.type
_entity.pdbx_description
1 polymer ?
#
loop_
_entity_poly.entity_id
_entity_poly.type
_entity_poly.pdbx_seq_one_letter_code
_entity_poly.pdbx_strand_id
1 'polypeptide(L)'
;MDNDYLLTVESLSFGYTRERPILKNLNMRFRRGAVVALMGGSGCGKTTVLRAIGAQVRPQQGRVLLNGADVHRLDREGLYAARKKMGMLFQFGALFTDLNVFENIAFPLREHTDLPGSMIRDLVLMKLHAVGLRGASRLMPSEISGGMARRVALARSIALDPPLLMYDEPFAGLDPISLGTIAHLIRNLSSALDATTILVTHDVAETFQIVDYAYVMSAGEVIGEGTPAELMASTDPRVAQFLNGRRDGPVRFHYPARPIAEELGL
;
A
#
# COMPACT_ATOMS: atom_id res chain seq x y z
N MET A 1 -24.76 5.65 -8.89
CA MET A 1 -23.30 5.49 -8.60
C MET A 1 -23.13 4.12 -8.00
N ASP A 2 -22.19 3.35 -8.49
CA ASP A 2 -21.96 1.97 -8.05
C ASP A 2 -21.41 2.03 -6.61
N ASN A 3 -22.25 1.73 -5.63
CA ASN A 3 -21.96 1.86 -4.20
C ASN A 3 -21.04 0.74 -3.69
N ASP A 4 -20.68 -0.21 -4.56
CA ASP A 4 -19.86 -1.37 -4.24
C ASP A 4 -18.37 -1.04 -4.11
N TYR A 5 -17.95 0.10 -4.66
CA TYR A 5 -16.53 0.50 -4.64
C TYR A 5 -16.29 1.67 -3.69
N LEU A 6 -15.30 1.50 -2.82
CA LEU A 6 -14.84 2.57 -1.91
C LEU A 6 -14.00 3.60 -2.66
N LEU A 7 -13.11 3.09 -3.54
CA LEU A 7 -12.14 3.89 -4.27
C LEU A 7 -12.14 3.51 -5.74
N THR A 8 -12.09 4.53 -6.60
CA THR A 8 -11.97 4.36 -8.07
C THR A 8 -10.88 5.28 -8.60
N VAL A 9 -10.03 4.75 -9.44
CA VAL A 9 -9.01 5.47 -10.20
C VAL A 9 -9.43 5.42 -11.67
N GLU A 10 -9.57 6.58 -12.31
CA GLU A 10 -10.07 6.69 -13.68
C GLU A 10 -9.08 7.46 -14.55
N SER A 11 -8.59 6.79 -15.60
CA SER A 11 -7.69 7.33 -16.64
C SER A 11 -6.50 8.11 -16.06
N LEU A 12 -5.96 7.63 -14.92
CA LEU A 12 -4.95 8.33 -14.15
C LEU A 12 -3.61 8.33 -14.88
N SER A 13 -3.08 9.53 -15.18
CA SER A 13 -1.74 9.71 -15.76
C SER A 13 -0.95 10.72 -14.92
N PHE A 14 0.30 10.36 -14.63
CA PHE A 14 1.20 11.17 -13.83
C PHE A 14 2.66 11.00 -14.24
N GLY A 15 3.42 12.08 -14.20
CA GLY A 15 4.88 12.11 -14.29
C GLY A 15 5.44 13.30 -13.54
N TYR A 16 6.63 13.17 -12.94
CA TYR A 16 7.32 14.29 -12.31
C TYR A 16 7.79 15.33 -13.33
N THR A 17 8.02 14.88 -14.56
CA THR A 17 8.25 15.74 -15.73
C THR A 17 7.31 15.35 -16.86
N ARG A 18 7.02 16.28 -17.80
CA ARG A 18 6.15 15.97 -18.96
C ARG A 18 6.73 14.89 -19.89
N GLU A 19 8.06 14.75 -19.91
CA GLU A 19 8.78 13.84 -20.80
C GLU A 19 8.88 12.41 -20.26
N ARG A 20 8.66 12.21 -18.95
CA ARG A 20 8.78 10.89 -18.29
C ARG A 20 7.52 10.53 -17.52
N PRO A 21 6.48 10.02 -18.23
CA PRO A 21 5.29 9.52 -17.57
C PRO A 21 5.62 8.29 -16.71
N ILE A 22 5.18 8.32 -15.45
CA ILE A 22 5.33 7.21 -14.50
C ILE A 22 4.06 6.37 -14.46
N LEU A 23 2.90 7.02 -14.51
CA LEU A 23 1.59 6.36 -14.58
C LEU A 23 0.93 6.75 -15.90
N LYS A 24 0.35 5.76 -16.59
CA LYS A 24 -0.19 5.93 -17.95
C LYS A 24 -1.60 5.35 -18.02
N ASN A 25 -2.61 6.22 -18.02
CA ASN A 25 -4.01 5.87 -18.22
C ASN A 25 -4.50 4.72 -17.32
N LEU A 26 -4.14 4.76 -16.01
CA LEU A 26 -4.53 3.72 -15.08
C LEU A 26 -6.03 3.78 -14.77
N ASN A 27 -6.67 2.62 -14.81
CA ASN A 27 -8.04 2.41 -14.39
C ASN A 27 -8.06 1.29 -13.35
N MET A 28 -8.54 1.59 -12.13
CA MET A 28 -8.59 0.63 -11.03
C MET A 28 -9.84 0.86 -10.19
N ARG A 29 -10.41 -0.21 -9.64
CA ARG A 29 -11.56 -0.16 -8.75
C ARG A 29 -11.30 -1.01 -7.51
N PHE A 30 -11.58 -0.46 -6.35
CA PHE A 30 -11.34 -1.13 -5.06
C PHE A 30 -12.69 -1.33 -4.37
N ARG A 31 -13.12 -2.60 -4.34
CA ARG A 31 -14.39 -2.99 -3.71
C ARG A 31 -14.31 -2.77 -2.21
N ARG A 32 -15.44 -2.35 -1.60
CA ARG A 32 -15.54 -2.20 -0.14
C ARG A 32 -15.22 -3.51 0.58
N GLY A 33 -14.46 -3.43 1.66
CA GLY A 33 -14.06 -4.56 2.49
C GLY A 33 -13.07 -5.53 1.83
N ALA A 34 -12.70 -5.31 0.56
CA ALA A 34 -11.76 -6.19 -0.13
C ALA A 34 -10.30 -5.84 0.18
N VAL A 35 -9.45 -6.86 0.21
CA VAL A 35 -7.99 -6.73 0.20
C VAL A 35 -7.50 -6.86 -1.24
N VAL A 36 -6.94 -5.79 -1.78
CA VAL A 36 -6.51 -5.70 -3.19
C VAL A 36 -5.02 -5.44 -3.27
N ALA A 37 -4.29 -6.26 -4.02
CA ALA A 37 -2.87 -6.03 -4.26
C ALA A 37 -2.60 -5.15 -5.49
N LEU A 38 -1.59 -4.28 -5.38
CA LEU A 38 -0.88 -3.67 -6.49
C LEU A 38 0.49 -4.30 -6.59
N MET A 39 0.70 -5.14 -7.60
CA MET A 39 1.91 -5.94 -7.76
C MET A 39 2.70 -5.47 -8.98
N GLY A 40 3.97 -5.82 -9.05
CA GLY A 40 4.82 -5.48 -10.20
C GLY A 40 6.26 -5.22 -9.80
N GLY A 41 7.14 -5.12 -10.78
CA GLY A 41 8.56 -4.89 -10.58
C GLY A 41 8.87 -3.56 -9.88
N SER A 42 10.11 -3.42 -9.39
CA SER A 42 10.58 -2.17 -8.80
C SER A 42 10.50 -1.03 -9.82
N GLY A 43 10.07 0.16 -9.38
CA GLY A 43 9.98 1.34 -10.24
C GLY A 43 8.79 1.39 -11.22
N CYS A 44 7.89 0.38 -11.26
CA CYS A 44 6.73 0.39 -12.17
C CYS A 44 5.62 1.38 -11.79
N GLY A 45 5.74 2.11 -10.66
CA GLY A 45 4.81 3.17 -10.27
C GLY A 45 3.88 2.87 -9.10
N LYS A 46 3.96 1.70 -8.44
CA LYS A 46 3.06 1.28 -7.34
C LYS A 46 2.93 2.31 -6.21
N THR A 47 4.05 2.72 -5.60
CA THR A 47 4.07 3.76 -4.57
C THR A 47 3.51 5.10 -5.07
N THR A 48 3.70 5.42 -6.36
CA THR A 48 3.16 6.64 -6.97
C THR A 48 1.63 6.58 -7.07
N VAL A 49 1.04 5.40 -7.28
CA VAL A 49 -0.42 5.21 -7.21
C VAL A 49 -0.91 5.52 -5.79
N LEU A 50 -0.27 4.98 -4.74
CA LEU A 50 -0.66 5.29 -3.35
C LEU A 50 -0.54 6.79 -3.05
N ARG A 51 0.53 7.45 -3.54
CA ARG A 51 0.71 8.90 -3.39
C ARG A 51 -0.39 9.70 -4.10
N ALA A 52 -0.84 9.24 -5.28
CA ALA A 52 -1.95 9.87 -5.98
C ALA A 52 -3.28 9.67 -5.23
N ILE A 53 -3.53 8.48 -4.68
CA ILE A 53 -4.72 8.19 -3.85
C ILE A 53 -4.74 9.08 -2.60
N GLY A 54 -3.61 9.20 -1.90
CA GLY A 54 -3.47 10.10 -0.73
C GLY A 54 -3.40 11.59 -1.07
N ALA A 55 -3.55 11.96 -2.35
CA ALA A 55 -3.42 13.32 -2.89
C ALA A 55 -2.08 14.01 -2.51
N GLN A 56 -1.00 13.22 -2.37
CA GLN A 56 0.36 13.74 -2.15
C GLN A 56 0.99 14.23 -3.47
N VAL A 57 0.55 13.66 -4.59
CA VAL A 57 0.91 14.10 -5.94
C VAL A 57 -0.37 14.33 -6.73
N ARG A 58 -0.40 15.39 -7.56
CA ARG A 58 -1.55 15.73 -8.38
C ARG A 58 -1.39 15.12 -9.77
N PRO A 59 -2.34 14.30 -10.25
CA PRO A 59 -2.28 13.73 -11.59
C PRO A 59 -2.38 14.81 -12.67
N GLN A 60 -1.76 14.56 -13.81
CA GLN A 60 -1.85 15.42 -14.99
C GLN A 60 -3.16 15.17 -15.73
N GLN A 61 -3.67 13.94 -15.68
CA GLN A 61 -4.95 13.54 -16.27
C GLN A 61 -5.63 12.50 -15.38
N GLY A 62 -6.94 12.39 -15.54
CA GLY A 62 -7.75 11.45 -14.79
C GLY A 62 -8.16 11.98 -13.41
N ARG A 63 -8.73 11.10 -12.60
CA ARG A 63 -9.24 11.42 -11.27
C ARG A 63 -9.16 10.22 -10.33
N VAL A 64 -9.17 10.53 -9.04
CA VAL A 64 -9.23 9.55 -7.95
C VAL A 64 -10.47 9.85 -7.12
N LEU A 65 -11.40 8.92 -7.09
CA LEU A 65 -12.68 9.07 -6.40
C LEU A 65 -12.69 8.23 -5.12
N LEU A 66 -12.74 8.86 -3.96
CA LEU A 66 -12.99 8.21 -2.68
C LEU A 66 -14.45 8.45 -2.27
N ASN A 67 -15.24 7.40 -2.11
CA ASN A 67 -16.70 7.53 -1.89
C ASN A 67 -17.37 8.44 -2.92
N GLY A 68 -16.95 8.39 -4.18
CA GLY A 68 -17.46 9.23 -5.26
C GLY A 68 -16.96 10.68 -5.29
N ALA A 69 -16.22 11.13 -4.28
CA ALA A 69 -15.60 12.47 -4.25
C ALA A 69 -14.18 12.45 -4.84
N ASP A 70 -13.89 13.34 -5.78
CA ASP A 70 -12.55 13.47 -6.35
C ASP A 70 -11.61 14.11 -5.34
N VAL A 71 -10.65 13.34 -4.83
CA VAL A 71 -9.73 13.79 -3.78
C VAL A 71 -8.83 14.96 -4.20
N HIS A 72 -8.61 15.14 -5.51
CA HIS A 72 -7.78 16.21 -6.06
C HIS A 72 -8.57 17.53 -6.30
N ARG A 73 -9.90 17.50 -6.11
CA ARG A 73 -10.77 18.68 -6.21
C ARG A 73 -11.30 19.14 -4.87
N LEU A 74 -11.00 18.41 -3.80
CA LEU A 74 -11.35 18.82 -2.44
C LEU A 74 -10.56 20.09 -2.05
N ASP A 75 -11.19 20.96 -1.28
CA ASP A 75 -10.53 22.03 -0.59
C ASP A 75 -9.61 21.50 0.55
N ARG A 76 -8.96 22.38 1.26
CA ARG A 76 -8.02 22.00 2.32
C ARG A 76 -8.70 21.21 3.45
N GLU A 77 -9.89 21.62 3.87
CA GLU A 77 -10.64 20.97 4.95
C GLU A 77 -11.18 19.60 4.51
N GLY A 78 -11.77 19.53 3.31
CA GLY A 78 -12.25 18.29 2.73
C GLY A 78 -11.13 17.28 2.49
N LEU A 79 -9.96 17.72 2.04
CA LEU A 79 -8.80 16.84 1.87
C LEU A 79 -8.29 16.33 3.22
N TYR A 80 -8.26 17.18 4.25
CA TYR A 80 -7.89 16.76 5.59
C TYR A 80 -8.87 15.73 6.16
N ALA A 81 -10.18 15.96 5.99
CA ALA A 81 -11.22 15.02 6.38
C ALA A 81 -11.14 13.69 5.59
N ALA A 82 -10.80 13.74 4.29
CA ALA A 82 -10.59 12.55 3.48
C ALA A 82 -9.39 11.73 3.95
N ARG A 83 -8.27 12.40 4.28
CA ARG A 83 -7.05 11.73 4.80
C ARG A 83 -7.24 11.08 6.17
N LYS A 84 -8.10 11.61 7.04
CA LYS A 84 -8.48 10.93 8.30
C LYS A 84 -9.13 9.57 8.07
N LYS A 85 -9.74 9.35 6.90
CA LYS A 85 -10.34 8.08 6.48
C LYS A 85 -9.36 7.14 5.79
N MET A 86 -8.07 7.46 5.77
CA MET A 86 -7.01 6.69 5.14
C MET A 86 -5.95 6.33 6.17
N GLY A 87 -5.74 5.05 6.42
CA GLY A 87 -4.60 4.55 7.18
C GLY A 87 -3.45 4.22 6.22
N MET A 88 -2.24 4.65 6.55
CA MET A 88 -1.08 4.37 5.69
C MET A 88 0.09 3.79 6.47
N LEU A 89 0.65 2.71 5.94
CA LEU A 89 1.94 2.18 6.35
C LEU A 89 2.95 2.43 5.22
N PHE A 90 4.01 3.15 5.55
CA PHE A 90 5.11 3.44 4.64
C PHE A 90 6.15 2.31 4.64
N GLN A 91 6.89 2.17 3.56
CA GLN A 91 7.86 1.10 3.30
C GLN A 91 8.80 0.78 4.49
N PHE A 92 9.24 1.79 5.25
CA PHE A 92 10.10 1.60 6.43
C PHE A 92 9.36 1.77 7.76
N GLY A 93 8.02 1.68 7.77
CA GLY A 93 7.19 1.88 8.95
C GLY A 93 7.07 3.34 9.39
N ALA A 94 8.09 4.16 9.17
CA ALA A 94 8.16 5.59 9.50
C ALA A 94 7.68 5.91 10.94
N LEU A 95 8.14 5.12 11.92
CA LEU A 95 7.86 5.40 13.32
C LEU A 95 8.58 6.69 13.75
N PHE A 96 7.94 7.45 14.63
CA PHE A 96 8.60 8.55 15.33
C PHE A 96 9.64 7.96 16.27
N THR A 97 10.92 8.28 16.05
CA THR A 97 12.05 7.67 16.77
C THR A 97 12.22 8.21 18.20
N ASP A 98 11.66 9.37 18.47
CA ASP A 98 11.61 10.06 19.76
C ASP A 98 10.36 9.74 20.60
N LEU A 99 9.44 8.94 20.07
CA LEU A 99 8.23 8.48 20.75
C LEU A 99 8.32 6.95 20.98
N ASN A 100 7.90 6.51 22.17
CA ASN A 100 7.79 5.08 22.46
C ASN A 100 6.65 4.43 21.62
N VAL A 101 6.54 3.11 21.73
CA VAL A 101 5.53 2.31 20.99
C VAL A 101 4.10 2.80 21.26
N PHE A 102 3.77 3.08 22.53
CA PHE A 102 2.45 3.59 22.92
C PHE A 102 2.17 4.94 22.25
N GLU A 103 3.09 5.88 22.35
CA GLU A 103 2.95 7.24 21.85
C GLU A 103 2.88 7.28 20.31
N ASN A 104 3.59 6.39 19.61
CA ASN A 104 3.46 6.25 18.17
C ASN A 104 2.03 5.93 17.73
N ILE A 105 1.28 5.12 18.50
CA ILE A 105 -0.10 4.76 18.18
C ILE A 105 -1.09 5.80 18.73
N ALA A 106 -0.78 6.41 19.90
CA ALA A 106 -1.60 7.46 20.49
C ALA A 106 -1.61 8.75 19.68
N PHE A 107 -0.52 9.03 18.95
CA PHE A 107 -0.32 10.28 18.22
C PHE A 107 -1.48 10.62 17.28
N PRO A 108 -1.91 9.76 16.33
CA PRO A 108 -3.05 10.09 15.47
C PRO A 108 -4.37 10.23 16.24
N LEU A 109 -4.56 9.54 17.36
CA LEU A 109 -5.76 9.71 18.18
C LEU A 109 -5.79 11.08 18.85
N ARG A 110 -4.67 11.54 19.42
CA ARG A 110 -4.59 12.88 20.05
C ARG A 110 -4.72 14.01 19.03
N GLU A 111 -4.10 13.85 17.85
CA GLU A 111 -4.10 14.87 16.82
C GLU A 111 -5.46 15.03 16.12
N HIS A 112 -6.24 13.96 16.04
CA HIS A 112 -7.43 13.93 15.18
C HIS A 112 -8.74 13.70 15.92
N THR A 113 -8.72 13.54 17.25
CA THR A 113 -9.92 13.35 18.07
C THR A 113 -9.84 14.15 19.36
N ASP A 114 -11.01 14.44 19.96
CA ASP A 114 -11.14 15.08 21.27
C ASP A 114 -11.35 14.03 22.38
N LEU A 115 -10.88 12.80 22.22
CA LEU A 115 -11.06 11.73 23.18
C LEU A 115 -10.26 11.98 24.47
N PRO A 116 -10.84 11.69 25.66
CA PRO A 116 -10.13 11.79 26.91
C PRO A 116 -8.96 10.79 26.96
N GLY A 117 -7.89 11.15 27.68
CA GLY A 117 -6.66 10.35 27.75
C GLY A 117 -6.85 8.90 28.20
N SER A 118 -7.87 8.62 29.06
CA SER A 118 -8.23 7.26 29.45
C SER A 118 -8.73 6.43 28.27
N MET A 119 -9.58 7.00 27.41
CA MET A 119 -10.08 6.31 26.22
C MET A 119 -8.96 6.10 25.18
N ILE A 120 -8.10 7.10 24.97
CA ILE A 120 -6.92 6.95 24.11
C ILE A 120 -6.04 5.81 24.59
N ARG A 121 -5.78 5.73 25.91
CA ARG A 121 -5.02 4.64 26.51
C ARG A 121 -5.61 3.28 26.18
N ASP A 122 -6.90 3.12 26.37
CA ASP A 122 -7.58 1.85 26.18
C ASP A 122 -7.60 1.44 24.69
N LEU A 123 -7.87 2.39 23.79
CA LEU A 123 -7.78 2.18 22.34
C LEU A 123 -6.37 1.75 21.90
N VAL A 124 -5.33 2.44 22.38
CA VAL A 124 -3.94 2.07 22.06
C VAL A 124 -3.60 0.67 22.55
N LEU A 125 -4.03 0.30 23.77
CA LEU A 125 -3.80 -1.05 24.29
C LEU A 125 -4.55 -2.11 23.47
N MET A 126 -5.76 -1.81 22.99
CA MET A 126 -6.51 -2.70 22.08
C MET A 126 -5.76 -2.89 20.75
N LYS A 127 -5.28 -1.80 20.11
CA LYS A 127 -4.52 -1.88 18.86
C LYS A 127 -3.19 -2.63 19.05
N LEU A 128 -2.49 -2.41 20.17
CA LEU A 128 -1.29 -3.16 20.53
C LEU A 128 -1.58 -4.65 20.78
N HIS A 129 -2.72 -4.96 21.38
CA HIS A 129 -3.14 -6.34 21.57
C HIS A 129 -3.40 -7.04 20.23
N ALA A 130 -4.08 -6.38 19.29
CA ALA A 130 -4.38 -6.89 17.96
C ALA A 130 -3.11 -7.26 17.17
N VAL A 131 -1.99 -6.55 17.39
CA VAL A 131 -0.69 -6.85 16.76
C VAL A 131 0.26 -7.64 17.66
N GLY A 132 -0.20 -8.11 18.84
CA GLY A 132 0.57 -8.93 19.77
C GLY A 132 1.73 -8.19 20.48
N LEU A 133 1.62 -6.86 20.67
CA LEU A 133 2.70 -6.03 21.23
C LEU A 133 2.32 -5.25 22.50
N ARG A 134 1.23 -5.63 23.17
CA ARG A 134 0.79 -4.92 24.39
C ARG A 134 1.88 -4.79 25.46
N GLY A 135 2.71 -5.84 25.64
CA GLY A 135 3.82 -5.84 26.60
C GLY A 135 5.00 -4.93 26.21
N ALA A 136 5.08 -4.51 24.94
CA ALA A 136 6.14 -3.63 24.41
C ALA A 136 5.79 -2.13 24.45
N SER A 137 4.64 -1.76 25.04
CA SER A 137 4.06 -0.40 24.95
C SER A 137 5.02 0.72 25.36
N ARG A 138 5.93 0.47 26.32
CA ARG A 138 6.88 1.46 26.84
C ARG A 138 8.22 1.50 26.13
N LEU A 139 8.50 0.52 25.26
CA LEU A 139 9.77 0.44 24.54
C LEU A 139 9.88 1.53 23.48
N MET A 140 11.11 1.97 23.25
CA MET A 140 11.44 2.88 22.15
C MET A 140 11.60 2.11 20.84
N PRO A 141 11.46 2.75 19.67
CA PRO A 141 11.72 2.10 18.37
C PRO A 141 13.11 1.47 18.25
N SER A 142 14.11 2.02 18.94
CA SER A 142 15.47 1.48 18.98
C SER A 142 15.62 0.19 19.83
N GLU A 143 14.62 -0.14 20.65
CA GLU A 143 14.63 -1.29 21.55
C GLU A 143 13.83 -2.48 21.02
N ILE A 144 13.20 -2.34 19.83
CA ILE A 144 12.36 -3.36 19.22
C ILE A 144 12.96 -3.87 17.91
N SER A 145 12.63 -5.11 17.55
CA SER A 145 13.06 -5.69 16.26
C SER A 145 12.33 -5.03 15.07
N GLY A 146 12.88 -5.18 13.85
CA GLY A 146 12.26 -4.67 12.63
C GLY A 146 10.84 -5.22 12.41
N GLY A 147 10.61 -6.50 12.70
CA GLY A 147 9.27 -7.11 12.64
C GLY A 147 8.31 -6.53 13.69
N MET A 148 8.80 -6.24 14.90
CA MET A 148 8.01 -5.53 15.93
C MET A 148 7.69 -4.10 15.47
N ALA A 149 8.67 -3.35 14.95
CA ALA A 149 8.47 -2.00 14.43
C ALA A 149 7.41 -1.97 13.31
N ARG A 150 7.41 -2.98 12.42
CA ARG A 150 6.40 -3.14 11.38
C ARG A 150 5.00 -3.33 11.98
N ARG A 151 4.86 -4.17 13.00
CA ARG A 151 3.58 -4.38 13.69
C ARG A 151 3.11 -3.13 14.46
N VAL A 152 4.00 -2.34 15.04
CA VAL A 152 3.65 -1.02 15.62
C VAL A 152 3.14 -0.07 14.54
N ALA A 153 3.78 -0.03 13.38
CA ALA A 153 3.35 0.82 12.27
C ALA A 153 1.99 0.38 11.70
N LEU A 154 1.69 -0.93 11.66
CA LEU A 154 0.36 -1.45 11.36
C LEU A 154 -0.67 -0.99 12.41
N ALA A 155 -0.37 -1.13 13.70
CA ALA A 155 -1.26 -0.67 14.76
C ALA A 155 -1.54 0.84 14.68
N ARG A 156 -0.53 1.65 14.33
CA ARG A 156 -0.69 3.09 14.12
C ARG A 156 -1.57 3.39 12.91
N SER A 157 -1.42 2.65 11.81
CA SER A 157 -2.23 2.87 10.59
C SER A 157 -3.72 2.63 10.80
N ILE A 158 -4.08 1.79 11.77
CA ILE A 158 -5.48 1.48 12.13
C ILE A 158 -5.98 2.22 13.38
N ALA A 159 -5.22 3.20 13.90
CA ALA A 159 -5.58 3.86 15.16
C ALA A 159 -6.94 4.57 15.11
N LEU A 160 -7.30 5.14 13.97
CA LEU A 160 -8.56 5.86 13.72
C LEU A 160 -9.66 4.98 13.08
N ASP A 161 -9.49 3.66 12.99
CA ASP A 161 -10.40 2.74 12.30
C ASP A 161 -10.79 3.20 10.89
N PRO A 162 -9.81 3.52 10.01
CA PRO A 162 -10.09 4.09 8.71
C PRO A 162 -10.71 3.05 7.77
N PRO A 163 -11.69 3.44 6.93
CA PRO A 163 -12.30 2.55 5.95
C PRO A 163 -11.37 2.18 4.78
N LEU A 164 -10.27 2.93 4.58
CA LEU A 164 -9.25 2.66 3.57
C LEU A 164 -7.89 2.47 4.24
N LEU A 165 -7.26 1.32 4.00
CA LEU A 165 -5.91 1.02 4.45
C LEU A 165 -4.98 0.92 3.24
N MET A 166 -3.81 1.52 3.32
CA MET A 166 -2.79 1.51 2.26
C MET A 166 -1.46 1.07 2.84
N TYR A 167 -0.91 -0.02 2.35
CA TYR A 167 0.34 -0.60 2.82
C TYR A 167 1.37 -0.65 1.71
N ASP A 168 2.46 0.10 1.85
CA ASP A 168 3.55 0.17 0.88
C ASP A 168 4.69 -0.75 1.30
N GLU A 169 4.86 -1.87 0.59
CA GLU A 169 5.88 -2.91 0.80
C GLU A 169 5.95 -3.37 2.28
N PRO A 170 4.83 -3.85 2.88
CA PRO A 170 4.81 -4.22 4.29
C PRO A 170 5.67 -5.43 4.63
N PHE A 171 6.07 -6.22 3.64
CA PHE A 171 6.86 -7.43 3.80
C PHE A 171 8.38 -7.20 3.64
N ALA A 172 8.79 -6.03 3.12
CA ALA A 172 10.18 -5.76 2.77
C ALA A 172 11.13 -5.96 3.95
N GLY A 173 12.17 -6.80 3.74
CA GLY A 173 13.22 -7.07 4.72
C GLY A 173 12.81 -7.96 5.90
N LEU A 174 11.68 -8.66 5.81
CA LEU A 174 11.26 -9.63 6.82
C LEU A 174 11.77 -11.04 6.48
N ASP A 175 12.04 -11.83 7.51
CA ASP A 175 12.25 -13.27 7.36
C ASP A 175 10.92 -13.97 6.99
N PRO A 176 10.95 -15.20 6.42
CA PRO A 176 9.73 -15.87 5.93
C PRO A 176 8.65 -16.08 7.00
N ILE A 177 9.02 -16.31 8.27
CA ILE A 177 8.06 -16.52 9.37
C ILE A 177 7.36 -15.20 9.70
N SER A 178 8.14 -14.14 9.84
CA SER A 178 7.64 -12.79 10.09
C SER A 178 6.77 -12.29 8.94
N LEU A 179 7.13 -12.61 7.69
CA LEU A 179 6.38 -12.25 6.50
C LEU A 179 5.00 -12.89 6.53
N GLY A 180 4.90 -14.21 6.71
CA GLY A 180 3.61 -14.91 6.83
C GLY A 180 2.76 -14.37 7.99
N THR A 181 3.39 -14.08 9.14
CA THR A 181 2.69 -13.46 10.29
C THR A 181 2.09 -12.10 9.94
N ILE A 182 2.85 -11.23 9.27
CA ILE A 182 2.38 -9.90 8.85
C ILE A 182 1.27 -10.01 7.80
N ALA A 183 1.40 -10.94 6.83
CA ALA A 183 0.37 -11.17 5.81
C ALA A 183 -0.98 -11.54 6.45
N HIS A 184 -1.00 -12.54 7.32
CA HIS A 184 -2.21 -12.92 8.04
C HIS A 184 -2.74 -11.81 8.96
N LEU A 185 -1.87 -11.05 9.61
CA LEU A 185 -2.25 -9.92 10.44
C LEU A 185 -2.96 -8.84 9.61
N ILE A 186 -2.45 -8.49 8.42
CA ILE A 186 -3.09 -7.56 7.50
C ILE A 186 -4.49 -8.04 7.13
N ARG A 187 -4.65 -9.33 6.74
CA ARG A 187 -5.98 -9.88 6.41
C ARG A 187 -6.95 -9.81 7.58
N ASN A 188 -6.50 -10.20 8.77
CA ASN A 188 -7.32 -10.20 9.99
C ASN A 188 -7.75 -8.77 10.38
N LEU A 189 -6.83 -7.81 10.32
CA LEU A 189 -7.14 -6.41 10.63
C LEU A 189 -8.12 -5.82 9.60
N SER A 190 -7.94 -6.09 8.31
CA SER A 190 -8.84 -5.64 7.24
C SER A 190 -10.25 -6.19 7.46
N SER A 191 -10.37 -7.48 7.77
CA SER A 191 -11.66 -8.14 8.02
C SER A 191 -12.33 -7.63 9.31
N ALA A 192 -11.57 -7.46 10.40
CA ALA A 192 -12.09 -6.98 11.68
C ALA A 192 -12.61 -5.54 11.63
N LEU A 193 -12.05 -4.71 10.74
CA LEU A 193 -12.44 -3.31 10.57
C LEU A 193 -13.42 -3.10 9.40
N ASP A 194 -13.75 -4.15 8.64
CA ASP A 194 -14.46 -4.05 7.35
C ASP A 194 -13.80 -3.02 6.42
N ALA A 195 -12.48 -2.93 6.46
CA ALA A 195 -11.70 -1.94 5.74
C ALA A 195 -11.31 -2.43 4.35
N THR A 196 -11.42 -1.55 3.36
CA THR A 196 -10.81 -1.79 2.04
C THR A 196 -9.31 -1.59 2.17
N THR A 197 -8.53 -2.58 1.75
CA THR A 197 -7.07 -2.56 1.90
C THR A 197 -6.39 -2.61 0.55
N ILE A 198 -5.44 -1.69 0.32
CA ILE A 198 -4.54 -1.69 -0.83
C ILE A 198 -3.15 -2.11 -0.36
N LEU A 199 -2.66 -3.20 -0.90
CA LEU A 199 -1.37 -3.78 -0.56
C LEU A 199 -0.41 -3.63 -1.75
N VAL A 200 0.58 -2.76 -1.63
CA VAL A 200 1.66 -2.65 -2.63
C VAL A 200 2.78 -3.59 -2.25
N THR A 201 3.13 -4.51 -3.15
CA THR A 201 4.19 -5.49 -2.91
C THR A 201 4.73 -6.11 -4.21
N HIS A 202 5.86 -6.77 -4.11
CA HIS A 202 6.42 -7.65 -5.14
C HIS A 202 6.44 -9.13 -4.71
N ASP A 203 6.03 -9.46 -3.48
CA ASP A 203 5.96 -10.82 -2.95
C ASP A 203 4.66 -11.48 -3.39
N VAL A 204 4.74 -12.43 -4.34
CA VAL A 204 3.56 -13.05 -4.96
C VAL A 204 2.93 -14.10 -4.06
N ALA A 205 3.72 -15.04 -3.54
CA ALA A 205 3.23 -16.24 -2.89
C ALA A 205 2.37 -15.93 -1.65
N GLU A 206 2.88 -15.09 -0.76
CA GLU A 206 2.20 -14.73 0.48
C GLU A 206 1.04 -13.77 0.23
N THR A 207 1.19 -12.89 -0.76
CA THR A 207 0.13 -11.95 -1.13
C THR A 207 -1.10 -12.70 -1.64
N PHE A 208 -0.93 -13.70 -2.50
CA PHE A 208 -2.05 -14.45 -3.07
C PHE A 208 -2.82 -15.30 -2.04
N GLN A 209 -2.26 -15.52 -0.85
CA GLN A 209 -2.98 -16.18 0.25
C GLN A 209 -3.98 -15.26 0.97
N ILE A 210 -3.82 -13.93 0.85
CA ILE A 210 -4.56 -12.97 1.67
C ILE A 210 -5.40 -11.97 0.88
N VAL A 211 -5.24 -11.89 -0.45
CA VAL A 211 -5.95 -10.91 -1.27
C VAL A 211 -7.16 -11.50 -1.99
N ASP A 212 -8.16 -10.66 -2.21
CA ASP A 212 -9.35 -11.01 -2.97
C ASP A 212 -9.17 -10.72 -4.46
N TYR A 213 -8.34 -9.73 -4.79
CA TYR A 213 -8.09 -9.25 -6.16
C TYR A 213 -6.69 -8.64 -6.27
N ALA A 214 -6.12 -8.63 -7.47
CA ALA A 214 -4.83 -7.99 -7.68
C ALA A 214 -4.72 -7.32 -9.06
N TYR A 215 -3.96 -6.25 -9.11
CA TYR A 215 -3.49 -5.58 -10.32
C TYR A 215 -2.00 -5.83 -10.49
N VAL A 216 -1.58 -6.27 -11.65
CA VAL A 216 -0.17 -6.42 -12.01
C VAL A 216 0.24 -5.24 -12.88
N MET A 217 1.24 -4.50 -12.45
CA MET A 217 1.73 -3.29 -13.12
C MET A 217 3.10 -3.51 -13.76
N SER A 218 3.29 -2.93 -14.94
CA SER A 218 4.58 -2.83 -15.61
C SER A 218 4.68 -1.52 -16.37
N ALA A 219 5.83 -0.86 -16.31
CA ALA A 219 6.12 0.39 -17.04
C ALA A 219 5.02 1.48 -16.92
N GLY A 220 4.37 1.56 -15.77
CA GLY A 220 3.33 2.56 -15.49
C GLY A 220 1.92 2.20 -15.97
N GLU A 221 1.70 0.99 -16.42
CA GLU A 221 0.43 0.47 -16.94
C GLU A 221 -0.03 -0.76 -16.14
N VAL A 222 -1.34 -1.04 -16.10
CA VAL A 222 -1.88 -2.32 -15.66
C VAL A 222 -1.76 -3.30 -16.83
N ILE A 223 -1.04 -4.39 -16.61
CA ILE A 223 -0.82 -5.45 -17.62
C ILE A 223 -1.66 -6.69 -17.36
N GLY A 224 -2.28 -6.79 -16.20
CA GLY A 224 -3.20 -7.86 -15.82
C GLY A 224 -3.90 -7.53 -14.53
N GLU A 225 -5.14 -8.00 -14.41
CA GLU A 225 -5.96 -7.85 -13.21
C GLU A 225 -6.89 -9.05 -13.04
N GLY A 226 -7.25 -9.37 -11.82
CA GLY A 226 -8.15 -10.47 -11.51
C GLY A 226 -7.95 -11.02 -10.11
N THR A 227 -8.65 -12.09 -9.79
CA THR A 227 -8.39 -12.92 -8.62
C THR A 227 -7.03 -13.61 -8.74
N PRO A 228 -6.42 -14.05 -7.61
CA PRO A 228 -5.19 -14.85 -7.67
C PRO A 228 -5.23 -16.02 -8.67
N ALA A 229 -6.36 -16.76 -8.73
CA ALA A 229 -6.53 -17.87 -9.62
C ALA A 229 -6.55 -17.46 -11.11
N GLU A 230 -7.24 -16.38 -11.45
CA GLU A 230 -7.30 -15.82 -12.82
C GLU A 230 -5.92 -15.32 -13.27
N LEU A 231 -5.19 -14.63 -12.38
CA LEU A 231 -3.85 -14.14 -12.70
C LEU A 231 -2.84 -15.28 -12.88
N MET A 232 -2.91 -16.34 -12.07
CA MET A 232 -2.07 -17.53 -12.24
C MET A 232 -2.36 -18.28 -13.53
N ALA A 233 -3.58 -18.19 -14.05
CA ALA A 233 -3.98 -18.78 -15.33
C ALA A 233 -3.73 -17.83 -16.53
N SER A 234 -3.19 -16.62 -16.29
CA SER A 234 -2.99 -15.61 -17.33
C SER A 234 -2.01 -16.10 -18.42
N THR A 235 -2.40 -15.87 -19.67
CA THR A 235 -1.56 -16.14 -20.85
C THR A 235 -0.69 -14.96 -21.28
N ASP A 236 -0.85 -13.77 -20.68
CA ASP A 236 0.05 -12.64 -20.96
C ASP A 236 1.47 -12.97 -20.48
N PRO A 237 2.46 -12.96 -21.38
CA PRO A 237 3.83 -13.36 -21.03
C PRO A 237 4.49 -12.41 -20.01
N ARG A 238 4.05 -11.15 -19.90
CA ARG A 238 4.56 -10.17 -18.91
C ARG A 238 4.03 -10.51 -17.52
N VAL A 239 2.73 -10.87 -17.42
CA VAL A 239 2.11 -11.33 -16.18
C VAL A 239 2.77 -12.63 -15.72
N ALA A 240 2.89 -13.61 -16.62
CA ALA A 240 3.51 -14.90 -16.33
C ALA A 240 4.99 -14.77 -15.93
N GLN A 241 5.74 -13.85 -16.55
CA GLN A 241 7.12 -13.57 -16.17
C GLN A 241 7.21 -13.05 -14.74
N PHE A 242 6.39 -12.07 -14.39
CA PHE A 242 6.40 -11.47 -13.06
C PHE A 242 5.96 -12.48 -11.98
N LEU A 243 4.82 -13.13 -12.17
CA LEU A 243 4.25 -14.05 -11.16
C LEU A 243 5.13 -15.27 -10.89
N ASN A 244 5.83 -15.77 -11.89
CA ASN A 244 6.70 -16.95 -11.76
C ASN A 244 8.18 -16.59 -11.55
N GLY A 245 8.53 -15.31 -11.44
CA GLY A 245 9.91 -14.87 -11.26
C GLY A 245 10.85 -15.30 -12.40
N ARG A 246 10.34 -15.40 -13.65
CA ARG A 246 11.13 -15.90 -14.78
C ARG A 246 12.18 -14.87 -15.16
N ARG A 247 13.44 -15.33 -15.30
CA ARG A 247 14.55 -14.50 -15.74
C ARG A 247 14.33 -13.97 -17.17
N ASP A 248 13.92 -14.85 -18.08
CA ASP A 248 13.72 -14.55 -19.48
C ASP A 248 12.25 -14.22 -19.77
N GLY A 249 12.01 -13.16 -20.55
CA GLY A 249 10.66 -12.72 -20.88
C GLY A 249 10.62 -11.31 -21.46
N PRO A 250 9.43 -10.74 -21.68
CA PRO A 250 9.25 -9.42 -22.30
C PRO A 250 9.83 -8.26 -21.47
N VAL A 251 9.90 -8.40 -20.14
CA VAL A 251 10.53 -7.39 -19.27
C VAL A 251 12.03 -7.63 -19.28
N ARG A 252 12.75 -6.73 -19.94
CA ARG A 252 14.22 -6.85 -20.14
C ARG A 252 14.96 -6.51 -18.83
N PHE A 253 16.02 -7.27 -18.57
CA PHE A 253 16.95 -7.00 -17.47
C PHE A 253 17.81 -5.75 -17.73
N HIS A 254 18.29 -5.61 -18.99
CA HIS A 254 19.17 -4.50 -19.37
C HIS A 254 18.39 -3.21 -19.63
N TYR A 255 18.88 -2.11 -19.08
CA TYR A 255 18.44 -0.78 -19.48
C TYR A 255 18.82 -0.56 -20.97
N PRO A 256 17.94 0.08 -21.78
CA PRO A 256 18.25 0.31 -23.20
C PRO A 256 19.56 1.06 -23.39
N ALA A 257 20.48 0.45 -24.12
CA ALA A 257 21.76 1.02 -24.51
C ALA A 257 22.09 0.60 -25.95
N ARG A 258 23.07 1.22 -26.57
CA ARG A 258 23.60 0.76 -27.82
C ARG A 258 24.27 -0.61 -27.65
N PRO A 259 24.38 -1.43 -28.71
CA PRO A 259 25.15 -2.66 -28.65
C PRO A 259 26.54 -2.38 -28.11
N ILE A 260 27.03 -3.19 -27.16
CA ILE A 260 28.32 -2.98 -26.51
C ILE A 260 29.49 -2.98 -27.52
N ALA A 261 29.38 -3.77 -28.60
CA ALA A 261 30.37 -3.79 -29.67
C ALA A 261 30.51 -2.43 -30.37
N GLU A 262 29.37 -1.73 -30.61
CA GLU A 262 29.39 -0.38 -31.21
C GLU A 262 30.01 0.65 -30.27
N GLU A 263 29.75 0.54 -28.94
CA GLU A 263 30.32 1.45 -27.94
C GLU A 263 31.80 1.22 -27.72
N LEU A 264 32.26 -0.02 -27.88
CA LEU A 264 33.69 -0.39 -27.77
C LEU A 264 34.46 -0.25 -29.10
N GLY A 265 33.78 0.06 -30.20
CA GLY A 265 34.40 0.19 -31.52
C GLY A 265 34.93 -1.14 -32.08
N LEU A 266 34.25 -2.26 -31.74
CA LEU A 266 34.57 -3.61 -32.19
C LEU A 266 33.78 -4.00 -33.45
#